data_c21af5d8d5a264fed286436f7664043b
#
_entry.id   c21af5d8d5a264fed286436f7664043b
#
_cell.length_a   1.000
_cell.length_b   1.000
_cell.length_c   1.000
_cell.angle_alpha   90.00
_cell.angle_beta   90.00
_cell.angle_gamma   90.00
#
_symmetry.space_group_name_H-M   'P 1'
#
loop_
_entity.id
_entity.type
_entity.pdbx_description
1 polymer ?
#
loop_
_entity_poly.entity_id
_entity_poly.type
_entity_poly.pdbx_seq_one_letter_code
_entity_poly.pdbx_strand_id
1 'polypeptide(L)'
;MVLRMTDPSNPLAASVEPSPLAARRRALILGAAAAVLLIAAPVAPALAFDEPPPGRFRPAEIVDNGHKFFGSMSRGLALTVEEATRRWGEPNGYILGQEASGAIVGGVRYGEGTLYTRNAGQRRIYWQGPSIGFDLGGDGDRTMMLLYNMPSVSGLYRRFAGVDGSAYFIGGFGMTAVTNDGMVVVPIRTGVGARLGINVGYLKFTPKPTWNPF
;
A
#
# COMPACT_ATOMS: atom_id res chain seq x y z
N MET A 1 -24.15 -55.20 -86.25
CA MET A 1 -23.51 -55.07 -87.53
C MET A 1 -23.12 -53.61 -87.73
N VAL A 2 -21.91 -53.35 -87.77
CA VAL A 2 -20.99 -52.41 -88.37
C VAL A 2 -19.90 -51.98 -87.46
N LEU A 3 -18.72 -52.55 -87.66
CA LEU A 3 -17.40 -52.10 -87.27
C LEU A 3 -17.10 -50.70 -87.86
N ARG A 4 -16.35 -49.89 -87.16
CA ARG A 4 -15.40 -48.94 -87.71
C ARG A 4 -14.36 -48.65 -86.68
N MET A 5 -13.24 -49.22 -86.85
CA MET A 5 -11.91 -48.88 -87.34
C MET A 5 -11.30 -47.63 -86.62
N THR A 6 -10.27 -47.90 -85.88
CA THR A 6 -9.28 -47.03 -85.26
C THR A 6 -8.45 -46.29 -86.30
N ASP A 7 -8.31 -44.99 -86.19
CA ASP A 7 -7.30 -44.19 -86.90
C ASP A 7 -6.15 -43.85 -85.95
N PRO A 8 -4.92 -44.34 -86.20
CA PRO A 8 -3.74 -44.10 -85.39
C PRO A 8 -2.85 -42.99 -86.00
N SER A 9 -3.32 -41.76 -86.09
CA SER A 9 -2.43 -40.68 -86.54
C SER A 9 -2.89 -39.30 -86.07
N ASN A 10 -2.70 -39.05 -84.75
CA ASN A 10 -2.67 -37.67 -84.29
C ASN A 10 -1.60 -37.49 -83.19
N PRO A 11 -0.38 -37.11 -83.60
CA PRO A 11 0.71 -36.86 -82.68
C PRO A 11 0.73 -35.38 -82.21
N LEU A 12 -0.30 -34.91 -81.50
CA LEU A 12 -0.29 -33.55 -80.86
C LEU A 12 -1.10 -33.53 -79.56
N ALA A 13 -0.68 -34.34 -78.62
CA ALA A 13 -0.98 -34.13 -77.21
C ALA A 13 0.33 -33.90 -76.49
N ALA A 14 0.89 -32.71 -76.69
CA ALA A 14 2.03 -32.26 -75.90
C ALA A 14 1.58 -32.09 -74.46
N SER A 15 2.05 -32.93 -73.62
CA SER A 15 2.00 -32.81 -72.20
C SER A 15 2.75 -31.52 -71.75
N VAL A 16 2.02 -30.50 -71.40
CA VAL A 16 2.59 -29.27 -70.83
C VAL A 16 2.99 -29.59 -69.39
N GLU A 17 4.26 -29.88 -69.20
CA GLU A 17 4.83 -29.93 -67.85
C GLU A 17 4.79 -28.53 -67.23
N PRO A 18 4.31 -28.37 -65.97
CA PRO A 18 4.31 -27.08 -65.31
C PRO A 18 5.74 -26.61 -65.06
N SER A 19 6.05 -25.39 -65.48
CA SER A 19 7.36 -24.79 -65.36
C SER A 19 7.84 -24.76 -63.89
N PRO A 20 9.16 -24.93 -63.64
CA PRO A 20 9.74 -24.97 -62.30
C PRO A 20 9.48 -23.68 -61.49
N LEU A 21 9.11 -22.59 -62.14
CA LEU A 21 8.72 -21.32 -61.48
C LEU A 21 7.35 -21.38 -60.78
N ALA A 22 6.41 -22.17 -61.28
CA ALA A 22 5.11 -22.34 -60.62
C ALA A 22 5.19 -23.19 -59.35
N ALA A 23 6.06 -24.19 -59.35
CA ALA A 23 6.32 -25.01 -58.16
C ALA A 23 7.04 -24.22 -57.03
N ARG A 24 7.97 -23.31 -57.38
CA ARG A 24 8.64 -22.43 -56.39
C ARG A 24 7.70 -21.39 -55.76
N ARG A 25 6.73 -20.86 -56.54
CA ARG A 25 5.72 -19.93 -56.00
C ARG A 25 4.71 -20.60 -55.05
N ARG A 26 4.37 -21.87 -55.27
CA ARG A 26 3.50 -22.63 -54.36
C ARG A 26 4.18 -23.02 -53.06
N ALA A 27 5.46 -23.33 -53.10
CA ALA A 27 6.26 -23.63 -51.89
C ALA A 27 6.47 -22.38 -51.00
N LEU A 28 6.63 -21.20 -51.58
CA LEU A 28 6.74 -19.92 -50.85
C LEU A 28 5.46 -19.47 -50.13
N ILE A 29 4.29 -19.78 -50.69
CA ILE A 29 2.99 -19.44 -50.10
C ILE A 29 2.66 -20.38 -48.94
N LEU A 30 3.04 -21.64 -48.98
CA LEU A 30 2.87 -22.58 -47.87
C LEU A 30 3.89 -22.35 -46.72
N GLY A 31 5.08 -21.85 -47.02
CA GLY A 31 6.08 -21.47 -45.98
C GLY A 31 5.75 -20.20 -45.21
N ALA A 32 5.03 -19.26 -45.81
CA ALA A 32 4.63 -18.02 -45.14
C ALA A 32 3.43 -18.19 -44.20
N ALA A 33 2.57 -19.19 -44.43
CA ALA A 33 1.42 -19.47 -43.59
C ALA A 33 1.78 -20.20 -42.28
N ALA A 34 2.90 -20.94 -42.28
CA ALA A 34 3.37 -21.66 -41.08
C ALA A 34 4.14 -20.78 -40.08
N ALA A 35 4.64 -19.62 -40.53
CA ALA A 35 5.44 -18.73 -39.69
C ALA A 35 4.63 -17.72 -38.85
N VAL A 36 3.32 -17.58 -39.10
CA VAL A 36 2.44 -16.63 -38.39
C VAL A 36 1.75 -17.26 -37.16
N LEU A 37 1.86 -18.56 -36.95
CA LEU A 37 1.15 -19.26 -35.88
C LEU A 37 2.00 -19.47 -34.59
N LEU A 38 3.15 -18.84 -34.45
CA LEU A 38 4.07 -19.10 -33.33
C LEU A 38 4.39 -17.90 -32.42
N ILE A 39 3.58 -16.83 -32.48
CA ILE A 39 3.76 -15.70 -31.56
C ILE A 39 2.40 -15.33 -30.94
N ALA A 40 1.78 -16.30 -30.32
CA ALA A 40 0.88 -16.05 -29.22
C ALA A 40 1.51 -16.71 -27.98
N ALA A 41 2.64 -16.18 -27.53
CA ALA A 41 3.05 -16.42 -26.17
C ALA A 41 1.91 -15.92 -25.28
N PRO A 42 1.39 -16.74 -24.35
CA PRO A 42 0.44 -16.21 -23.38
C PRO A 42 1.15 -15.06 -22.67
N VAL A 43 0.62 -13.84 -22.82
CA VAL A 43 0.98 -12.75 -21.94
C VAL A 43 0.65 -13.27 -20.55
N ALA A 44 1.68 -13.61 -19.77
CA ALA A 44 1.52 -13.96 -18.39
C ALA A 44 0.69 -12.81 -17.78
N PRO A 45 -0.39 -13.09 -17.04
CA PRO A 45 -1.13 -12.03 -16.39
C PRO A 45 -0.11 -11.23 -15.58
N ALA A 46 0.04 -9.95 -15.89
CA ALA A 46 0.77 -9.04 -15.04
C ALA A 46 0.22 -9.30 -13.64
N LEU A 47 1.12 -9.60 -12.70
CA LEU A 47 0.74 -9.77 -11.30
C LEU A 47 -0.11 -8.53 -10.98
N ALA A 48 -1.40 -8.73 -10.87
CA ALA A 48 -2.32 -7.71 -10.41
C ALA A 48 -1.81 -7.38 -9.00
N PHE A 49 -1.16 -6.24 -8.87
CA PHE A 49 -0.88 -5.71 -7.54
C PHE A 49 -2.26 -5.53 -6.93
N ASP A 50 -2.54 -6.33 -5.91
CA ASP A 50 -3.82 -6.33 -5.21
C ASP A 50 -4.10 -4.89 -4.79
N GLU A 51 -5.04 -4.24 -5.45
CA GLU A 51 -5.40 -2.87 -5.11
C GLU A 51 -6.05 -2.90 -3.73
N PRO A 52 -5.61 -2.07 -2.79
CA PRO A 52 -6.15 -2.12 -1.44
C PRO A 52 -7.66 -1.87 -1.50
N PRO A 53 -8.43 -2.45 -0.57
CA PRO A 53 -9.85 -2.17 -0.46
C PRO A 53 -10.14 -0.67 -0.46
N PRO A 54 -11.25 -0.21 -1.05
CA PRO A 54 -11.58 1.20 -1.15
C PRO A 54 -11.44 1.91 0.21
N GLY A 55 -10.75 3.04 0.22
CA GLY A 55 -10.54 3.84 1.43
C GLY A 55 -9.41 3.38 2.35
N ARG A 56 -8.62 2.37 1.98
CA ARG A 56 -7.46 1.90 2.77
C ARG A 56 -6.13 2.29 2.11
N PHE A 57 -5.07 2.31 2.90
CA PHE A 57 -3.71 2.60 2.49
C PHE A 57 -2.86 1.33 2.52
N ARG A 58 -2.05 1.11 1.49
CA ARG A 58 -1.09 0.00 1.48
C ARG A 58 0.05 0.26 2.47
N PRO A 59 0.61 -0.78 3.07
CA PRO A 59 1.78 -0.63 3.96
C PRO A 59 2.94 0.12 3.31
N ALA A 60 3.27 -0.17 2.06
CA ALA A 60 4.33 0.50 1.31
C ALA A 60 4.10 2.02 1.19
N GLU A 61 2.87 2.45 0.92
CA GLU A 61 2.51 3.88 0.83
C GLU A 61 2.67 4.59 2.18
N ILE A 62 2.30 3.92 3.27
CA ILE A 62 2.49 4.42 4.63
C ILE A 62 3.98 4.55 4.95
N VAL A 63 4.78 3.55 4.59
CA VAL A 63 6.24 3.56 4.79
C VAL A 63 6.89 4.70 4.01
N ASP A 64 6.53 4.90 2.75
CA ASP A 64 7.09 5.97 1.91
C ASP A 64 6.78 7.36 2.46
N ASN A 65 5.53 7.59 2.88
CA ASN A 65 5.14 8.86 3.50
C ASN A 65 5.81 9.07 4.86
N GLY A 66 5.95 7.99 5.63
CA GLY A 66 6.70 8.02 6.89
C GLY A 66 8.18 8.33 6.68
N HIS A 67 8.85 7.75 5.68
CA HIS A 67 10.25 8.05 5.38
C HIS A 67 10.45 9.52 5.00
N LYS A 68 9.58 10.08 4.16
CA LYS A 68 9.61 11.51 3.81
C LYS A 68 9.44 12.39 5.05
N PHE A 69 8.58 11.97 5.97
CA PHE A 69 8.29 12.72 7.18
C PHE A 69 9.40 12.63 8.23
N PHE A 70 9.94 11.46 8.51
CA PHE A 70 11.01 11.26 9.49
C PHE A 70 12.39 11.63 8.95
N GLY A 71 12.56 11.83 7.65
CA GLY A 71 13.78 12.33 7.02
C GLY A 71 14.91 11.32 6.83
N SER A 72 14.70 10.06 7.13
CA SER A 72 15.66 9.00 6.84
C SER A 72 14.96 7.67 6.54
N MET A 73 15.50 6.93 5.59
CA MET A 73 15.11 5.56 5.33
C MET A 73 15.39 4.70 6.55
N SER A 74 14.38 4.46 7.37
CA SER A 74 14.51 3.62 8.54
C SER A 74 13.89 2.26 8.29
N ARG A 75 14.73 1.22 8.25
CA ARG A 75 14.27 -0.17 8.27
C ARG A 75 13.32 -0.43 9.44
N GLY A 76 13.55 0.27 10.57
CA GLY A 76 12.71 0.17 11.75
C GLY A 76 11.29 0.66 11.51
N LEU A 77 11.10 1.75 10.77
CA LEU A 77 9.75 2.21 10.42
C LEU A 77 9.00 1.18 9.58
N ALA A 78 9.65 0.61 8.57
CA ALA A 78 9.04 -0.42 7.73
C ALA A 78 8.59 -1.62 8.56
N LEU A 79 9.45 -2.14 9.43
CA LEU A 79 9.12 -3.23 10.35
C LEU A 79 7.98 -2.89 11.31
N THR A 80 7.92 -1.64 11.78
CA THR A 80 6.86 -1.18 12.69
C THR A 80 5.52 -1.09 11.98
N VAL A 81 5.50 -0.57 10.75
CA VAL A 81 4.28 -0.50 9.92
C VAL A 81 3.81 -1.90 9.53
N GLU A 82 4.74 -2.80 9.16
CA GLU A 82 4.43 -4.19 8.88
C GLU A 82 3.78 -4.89 10.07
N GLU A 83 4.35 -4.73 11.26
CA GLU A 83 3.79 -5.30 12.50
C GLU A 83 2.41 -4.71 12.82
N ALA A 84 2.22 -3.41 12.64
CA ALA A 84 0.92 -2.78 12.83
C ALA A 84 -0.11 -3.33 11.82
N THR A 85 0.28 -3.49 10.56
CA THR A 85 -0.58 -4.06 9.52
C THR A 85 -0.92 -5.53 9.79
N ARG A 86 0.03 -6.30 10.27
CA ARG A 86 -0.20 -7.71 10.65
C ARG A 86 -1.25 -7.85 11.76
N ARG A 87 -1.30 -6.88 12.69
CA ARG A 87 -2.22 -6.92 13.84
C ARG A 87 -3.60 -6.35 13.57
N TRP A 88 -3.66 -5.23 12.84
CA TRP A 88 -4.91 -4.46 12.66
C TRP A 88 -5.33 -4.32 11.21
N GLY A 89 -4.60 -4.94 10.28
CA GLY A 89 -4.88 -4.84 8.85
C GLY A 89 -4.38 -3.54 8.24
N GLU A 90 -4.93 -3.16 7.08
CA GLU A 90 -4.58 -1.92 6.40
C GLU A 90 -5.30 -0.72 7.03
N PRO A 91 -4.56 0.36 7.34
CA PRO A 91 -5.16 1.56 7.92
C PRO A 91 -6.04 2.28 6.89
N ASN A 92 -7.12 2.89 7.37
CA ASN A 92 -7.98 3.75 6.55
C ASN A 92 -7.73 5.25 6.74
N GLY A 93 -6.75 5.59 7.55
CA GLY A 93 -6.22 6.94 7.71
C GLY A 93 -4.86 6.92 8.39
N TYR A 94 -4.11 8.01 8.25
CA TYR A 94 -2.90 8.21 9.04
C TYR A 94 -2.71 9.69 9.36
N ILE A 95 -2.00 9.98 10.45
CA ILE A 95 -1.67 11.33 10.88
C ILE A 95 -0.14 11.47 10.85
N LEU A 96 0.34 12.58 10.31
CA LEU A 96 1.73 13.03 10.42
C LEU A 96 1.74 14.33 11.21
N GLY A 97 2.52 14.40 12.27
CA GLY A 97 2.55 15.58 13.09
C GLY A 97 3.69 15.59 14.12
N GLN A 98 3.64 16.58 14.97
CA GLN A 98 4.62 16.80 16.02
C GLN A 98 3.90 16.77 17.37
N GLU A 99 4.60 16.27 18.38
CA GLU A 99 4.12 16.16 19.73
C GLU A 99 5.13 16.80 20.67
N ALA A 100 4.70 17.66 21.55
CA ALA A 100 5.49 18.18 22.64
C ALA A 100 4.96 17.60 23.95
N SER A 101 5.87 17.12 24.78
CA SER A 101 5.55 16.63 26.12
C SER A 101 6.41 17.34 27.17
N GLY A 102 5.79 17.65 28.29
CA GLY A 102 6.47 18.22 29.45
C GLY A 102 6.18 17.37 30.66
N ALA A 103 7.17 16.57 31.10
CA ALA A 103 7.07 15.79 32.33
C ALA A 103 8.41 15.54 32.93
N ILE A 104 8.50 15.72 34.26
CA ILE A 104 9.64 15.21 35.07
C ILE A 104 9.25 13.90 35.76
N VAL A 105 8.00 13.66 36.08
CA VAL A 105 7.46 12.42 36.63
C VAL A 105 6.08 12.09 36.04
N GLY A 106 5.28 13.08 35.82
CA GLY A 106 3.98 13.00 35.14
C GLY A 106 3.67 14.35 34.54
N GLY A 107 3.09 14.35 33.36
CA GLY A 107 2.80 15.57 32.63
C GLY A 107 1.71 15.38 31.61
N VAL A 108 1.65 16.32 30.72
CA VAL A 108 0.72 16.32 29.59
C VAL A 108 1.50 16.38 28.28
N ARG A 109 0.97 15.77 27.26
CA ARG A 109 1.44 15.88 25.90
C ARG A 109 0.40 16.63 25.07
N TYR A 110 0.89 17.44 24.18
CA TYR A 110 0.10 18.11 23.16
C TYR A 110 0.72 17.88 21.80
N GLY A 111 -0.10 17.61 20.84
CA GLY A 111 0.36 17.42 19.48
C GLY A 111 -0.59 18.01 18.48
N GLU A 112 -0.05 18.28 17.31
CA GLU A 112 -0.78 18.74 16.15
C GLU A 112 -0.22 18.11 14.87
N GLY A 113 -1.08 17.95 13.90
CA GLY A 113 -0.67 17.34 12.64
C GLY A 113 -1.73 17.42 11.56
N THR A 114 -1.46 16.69 10.50
CA THR A 114 -2.38 16.52 9.38
C THR A 114 -2.85 15.08 9.33
N LEU A 115 -4.16 14.91 9.39
CA LEU A 115 -4.84 13.65 9.10
C LEU A 115 -5.00 13.51 7.60
N TYR A 116 -4.63 12.38 7.07
CA TYR A 116 -4.77 11.97 5.67
C TYR A 116 -5.78 10.83 5.58
N THR A 117 -6.80 11.01 4.74
CA THR A 117 -7.81 9.98 4.46
C THR A 117 -8.09 9.93 2.98
N ARG A 118 -8.49 8.78 2.46
CA ARG A 118 -8.85 8.66 1.05
C ARG A 118 -10.18 9.33 0.71
N ASN A 119 -11.12 9.30 1.65
CA ASN A 119 -12.50 9.72 1.39
C ASN A 119 -12.79 11.17 1.80
N ALA A 120 -12.07 11.70 2.81
CA ALA A 120 -12.30 13.03 3.35
C ALA A 120 -11.12 13.99 3.14
N GLY A 121 -10.09 13.56 2.39
CA GLY A 121 -8.89 14.35 2.10
C GLY A 121 -8.05 14.61 3.33
N GLN A 122 -7.48 15.81 3.41
CA GLN A 122 -6.57 16.22 4.48
C GLN A 122 -7.28 17.14 5.47
N ARG A 123 -6.99 16.97 6.78
CA ARG A 123 -7.54 17.78 7.84
C ARG A 123 -6.51 18.06 8.91
N ARG A 124 -6.44 19.31 9.38
CA ARG A 124 -5.67 19.65 10.58
C ARG A 124 -6.33 19.04 11.80
N ILE A 125 -5.53 18.44 12.68
CA ILE A 125 -6.01 17.75 13.86
C ILE A 125 -5.06 18.00 15.04
N TYR A 126 -5.62 18.00 16.24
CA TYR A 126 -4.88 18.20 17.48
C TYR A 126 -5.19 17.05 18.43
N TRP A 127 -4.21 16.72 19.27
CA TRP A 127 -4.40 15.70 20.29
C TRP A 127 -3.70 16.09 21.58
N GLN A 128 -4.21 15.55 22.66
CA GLN A 128 -3.67 15.70 23.99
C GLN A 128 -3.90 14.45 24.82
N GLY A 129 -3.10 14.29 25.85
CA GLY A 129 -3.19 13.16 26.80
C GLY A 129 -2.16 13.25 27.90
N PRO A 130 -2.20 12.33 28.86
CA PRO A 130 -1.16 12.23 29.86
C PRO A 130 0.16 11.79 29.23
N SER A 131 1.25 12.27 29.77
CA SER A 131 2.61 11.82 29.49
C SER A 131 3.21 11.29 30.79
N ILE A 132 3.76 10.07 30.74
CA ILE A 132 4.47 9.45 31.85
C ILE A 132 5.87 9.14 31.35
N GLY A 133 6.89 9.67 32.04
CA GLY A 133 8.30 9.43 31.70
C GLY A 133 9.13 10.71 31.64
N PHE A 134 10.43 10.55 31.47
CA PHE A 134 11.36 11.65 31.27
C PHE A 134 11.41 12.00 29.79
N ASP A 135 10.57 12.91 29.38
CA ASP A 135 10.61 13.51 28.05
C ASP A 135 11.16 14.93 28.16
N LEU A 136 12.47 15.04 28.11
CA LEU A 136 13.20 16.32 28.09
C LEU A 136 13.49 16.78 26.65
N GLY A 137 12.54 16.54 25.72
CA GLY A 137 12.64 16.99 24.35
C GLY A 137 12.06 18.40 24.17
N GLY A 138 12.89 19.42 24.15
CA GLY A 138 12.46 20.79 23.83
C GLY A 138 12.07 20.98 22.35
N ASP A 139 12.43 20.06 21.48
CA ASP A 139 12.05 20.01 20.08
C ASP A 139 10.99 18.92 19.89
N GLY A 140 9.82 19.29 19.38
CA GLY A 140 8.69 18.39 19.26
C GLY A 140 9.04 17.08 18.55
N ASP A 141 8.70 15.95 19.18
CA ASP A 141 8.90 14.63 18.62
C ASP A 141 8.00 14.40 17.41
N ARG A 142 8.59 13.95 16.32
CA ARG A 142 7.82 13.55 15.14
C ARG A 142 7.01 12.29 15.46
N THR A 143 5.72 12.37 15.22
CA THR A 143 4.78 11.30 15.50
C THR A 143 3.97 10.97 14.26
N MET A 144 3.93 9.70 13.92
CA MET A 144 3.02 9.14 12.94
C MET A 144 1.97 8.32 13.68
N MET A 145 0.70 8.43 13.30
CA MET A 145 -0.36 7.60 13.86
C MET A 145 -1.10 6.90 12.73
N LEU A 146 -1.29 5.59 12.86
CA LEU A 146 -2.11 4.81 11.94
C LEU A 146 -3.52 4.69 12.51
N LEU A 147 -4.53 4.83 11.66
CA LEU A 147 -5.93 4.75 12.05
C LEU A 147 -6.62 3.58 11.37
N TYR A 148 -7.33 2.81 12.15
CA TYR A 148 -8.05 1.63 11.71
C TYR A 148 -9.52 1.73 12.08
N ASN A 149 -10.38 1.29 11.16
CA ASN A 149 -11.83 1.27 11.35
C ASN A 149 -12.43 2.65 11.68
N MET A 150 -11.82 3.73 11.18
CA MET A 150 -12.33 5.09 11.34
C MET A 150 -13.55 5.28 10.42
N PRO A 151 -14.77 5.43 10.96
CA PRO A 151 -15.98 5.57 10.13
C PRO A 151 -16.11 6.97 9.53
N SER A 152 -15.63 7.98 10.24
CA SER A 152 -15.64 9.39 9.82
C SER A 152 -14.61 10.20 10.59
N VAL A 153 -14.24 11.37 10.06
CA VAL A 153 -13.34 12.31 10.74
C VAL A 153 -13.92 12.79 12.07
N SER A 154 -15.23 13.03 12.13
CA SER A 154 -15.90 13.42 13.38
C SER A 154 -15.86 12.34 14.45
N GLY A 155 -15.86 11.06 14.03
CA GLY A 155 -15.70 9.93 14.94
C GLY A 155 -14.36 9.88 15.64
N LEU A 156 -13.34 10.56 15.11
CA LEU A 156 -12.02 10.64 15.73
C LEU A 156 -11.99 11.63 16.93
N TYR A 157 -12.88 12.63 16.99
CA TYR A 157 -12.88 13.66 18.04
C TYR A 157 -13.44 13.15 19.37
N ARG A 158 -12.72 12.20 19.97
CA ARG A 158 -13.04 11.57 21.26
C ARG A 158 -11.79 11.12 21.98
N ARG A 159 -11.94 10.45 23.10
CA ARG A 159 -10.84 9.83 23.87
C ARG A 159 -10.67 8.40 23.47
N PHE A 160 -9.42 8.01 23.28
CA PHE A 160 -8.99 6.63 23.03
C PHE A 160 -8.18 6.15 24.21
N ALA A 161 -8.57 5.07 24.81
CA ALA A 161 -7.85 4.48 25.95
C ALA A 161 -6.80 3.49 25.44
N GLY A 162 -5.71 3.36 26.20
CA GLY A 162 -4.67 2.36 25.91
C GLY A 162 -5.20 0.94 26.05
N VAL A 163 -4.69 0.06 25.20
CA VAL A 163 -4.95 -1.39 25.27
C VAL A 163 -3.78 -2.06 25.97
N ASP A 164 -4.05 -2.83 27.01
CA ASP A 164 -3.03 -3.57 27.74
C ASP A 164 -2.24 -4.50 26.83
N GLY A 165 -0.91 -4.53 26.99
CA GLY A 165 -0.04 -5.36 26.18
C GLY A 165 0.13 -4.93 24.72
N SER A 166 -0.36 -3.74 24.33
CA SER A 166 -0.26 -3.22 22.96
C SER A 166 0.95 -2.31 22.72
N ALA A 167 1.89 -2.23 23.66
CA ALA A 167 3.12 -1.46 23.50
C ALA A 167 4.23 -2.33 22.92
N TYR A 168 4.82 -1.87 21.80
CA TYR A 168 5.88 -2.57 21.08
C TYR A 168 7.02 -1.63 20.76
N PHE A 169 8.23 -2.16 20.80
CA PHE A 169 9.42 -1.44 20.38
C PHE A 169 10.14 -2.21 19.28
N ILE A 170 10.16 -1.64 18.07
CA ILE A 170 10.66 -2.30 16.86
C ILE A 170 11.57 -1.35 16.10
N GLY A 171 12.82 -1.76 15.88
CA GLY A 171 13.74 -1.05 14.99
C GLY A 171 14.02 0.42 15.36
N GLY A 172 13.91 0.79 16.65
CA GLY A 172 14.09 2.17 17.10
C GLY A 172 12.80 2.98 17.19
N PHE A 173 11.66 2.37 16.88
CA PHE A 173 10.33 2.99 16.98
C PHE A 173 9.52 2.31 18.08
N GLY A 174 8.85 3.12 18.88
CA GLY A 174 7.81 2.67 19.80
C GLY A 174 6.44 2.80 19.15
N MET A 175 5.59 1.80 19.30
CA MET A 175 4.18 1.89 18.94
C MET A 175 3.31 1.40 20.11
N THR A 176 2.14 2.01 20.24
CA THR A 176 1.15 1.65 21.26
C THR A 176 -0.23 1.78 20.64
N ALA A 177 -1.11 0.80 20.84
CA ALA A 177 -2.48 0.96 20.37
C ALA A 177 -3.36 1.57 21.45
N VAL A 178 -4.23 2.48 21.03
CA VAL A 178 -5.33 3.04 21.82
C VAL A 178 -6.64 2.83 21.07
N THR A 179 -7.72 2.57 21.78
CA THR A 179 -9.00 2.19 21.16
C THR A 179 -10.19 2.93 21.75
N ASN A 180 -11.22 3.09 20.92
CA ASN A 180 -12.55 3.55 21.31
C ASN A 180 -13.58 3.04 20.29
N ASP A 181 -14.63 2.37 20.75
CA ASP A 181 -15.75 1.85 19.91
C ASP A 181 -15.31 1.11 18.65
N GLY A 182 -14.32 0.20 18.76
CA GLY A 182 -13.81 -0.59 17.64
C GLY A 182 -12.86 0.16 16.70
N MET A 183 -12.70 1.47 16.84
CA MET A 183 -11.67 2.25 16.18
C MET A 183 -10.34 2.06 16.91
N VAL A 184 -9.26 1.85 16.17
CA VAL A 184 -7.91 1.72 16.73
C VAL A 184 -7.03 2.82 16.18
N VAL A 185 -6.27 3.48 17.05
CA VAL A 185 -5.22 4.42 16.71
C VAL A 185 -3.90 3.89 17.22
N VAL A 186 -2.90 3.85 16.36
CA VAL A 186 -1.55 3.33 16.68
C VAL A 186 -0.52 4.43 16.49
N PRO A 187 -0.19 5.20 17.54
CA PRO A 187 0.93 6.12 17.52
C PRO A 187 2.26 5.39 17.34
N ILE A 188 3.07 5.87 16.41
CA ILE A 188 4.43 5.44 16.12
C ILE A 188 5.35 6.64 16.37
N ARG A 189 6.34 6.46 17.22
CA ARG A 189 7.26 7.51 17.66
C ARG A 189 8.70 7.06 17.54
N THR A 190 9.60 8.03 17.35
CA THR A 190 11.05 7.84 17.41
C THR A 190 11.61 8.31 18.75
N GLY A 191 12.82 7.87 19.08
CA GLY A 191 13.59 8.44 20.18
C GLY A 191 13.57 7.65 21.49
N VAL A 192 14.20 8.23 22.51
CA VAL A 192 14.36 7.61 23.83
C VAL A 192 13.02 7.49 24.56
N GLY A 193 12.10 8.43 24.35
CA GLY A 193 10.73 8.38 24.86
C GLY A 193 9.94 7.17 24.36
N ALA A 194 10.24 6.66 23.15
CA ALA A 194 9.66 5.44 22.64
C ALA A 194 10.03 4.19 23.47
N ARG A 195 11.17 4.20 24.16
CA ARG A 195 11.64 3.07 24.98
C ARG A 195 10.99 3.00 26.36
N LEU A 196 10.60 4.14 26.90
CA LEU A 196 10.05 4.25 28.25
C LEU A 196 8.52 4.46 28.25
N GLY A 197 7.96 4.71 27.07
CA GLY A 197 6.57 5.09 26.89
C GLY A 197 5.60 3.91 26.84
N ILE A 198 5.57 3.06 27.85
CA ILE A 198 4.34 2.32 28.16
C ILE A 198 3.35 3.36 28.69
N ASN A 199 2.84 4.19 27.78
CA ASN A 199 1.84 5.17 28.14
C ASN A 199 0.50 4.47 28.33
N VAL A 200 0.30 3.97 29.52
CA VAL A 200 -1.01 3.65 30.04
C VAL A 200 -1.74 4.99 30.21
N GLY A 201 -2.48 5.34 29.21
CA GLY A 201 -3.13 6.63 29.19
C GLY A 201 -4.19 6.67 28.13
N TYR A 202 -4.63 7.84 27.83
CA TYR A 202 -5.56 8.09 26.75
C TYR A 202 -4.98 9.14 25.79
N LEU A 203 -5.51 9.15 24.56
CA LEU A 203 -5.37 10.22 23.61
C LEU A 203 -6.75 10.81 23.34
N LYS A 204 -6.88 12.14 23.48
CA LYS A 204 -8.09 12.88 23.12
C LYS A 204 -7.81 13.70 21.88
N PHE A 205 -8.57 13.47 20.82
CA PHE A 205 -8.45 14.25 19.59
C PHE A 205 -9.46 15.38 19.54
N THR A 206 -9.05 16.51 18.97
CA THR A 206 -9.88 17.72 18.86
C THR A 206 -9.67 18.42 17.52
N PRO A 207 -10.71 19.11 16.98
CA PRO A 207 -10.58 19.86 15.72
C PRO A 207 -9.86 21.20 15.89
N LYS A 208 -9.68 21.66 17.14
CA LYS A 208 -9.00 22.91 17.50
C LYS A 208 -8.03 22.66 18.65
N PRO A 209 -6.98 23.48 18.79
CA PRO A 209 -6.11 23.41 19.97
C PRO A 209 -6.92 23.58 21.24
N THR A 210 -6.66 22.76 22.24
CA THR A 210 -7.28 22.90 23.56
C THR A 210 -6.26 22.53 24.63
N TRP A 211 -6.26 23.28 25.71
CA TRP A 211 -5.37 23.08 26.85
C TRP A 211 -5.92 22.13 27.92
N ASN A 212 -7.19 21.73 27.76
CA ASN A 212 -7.81 20.79 28.69
C ASN A 212 -7.66 19.34 28.19
N PRO A 213 -6.71 18.57 28.71
CA PRO A 213 -6.52 17.17 28.35
C PRO A 213 -7.61 16.25 28.94
N PHE A 214 -8.41 16.72 29.88
CA PHE A 214 -9.45 15.96 30.58
C PHE A 214 -10.83 16.10 30.02
#